data_a4e1707824cb10699ff8bbe1a666317d
#
_entry.id   a4e1707824cb10699ff8bbe1a666317d
#
_cell.length_a   1.000
_cell.length_b   1.000
_cell.length_c   1.000
_cell.angle_alpha   90.00
_cell.angle_beta   90.00
_cell.angle_gamma   90.00
#
_symmetry.space_group_name_H-M   'P 1'
#
loop_
_entity.id
_entity.type
_entity.pdbx_description
1 polymer ?
#
loop_
_entity_poly.entity_id
_entity_poly.type
_entity_poly.pdbx_seq_one_letter_code
_entity_poly.pdbx_strand_id
1 'polypeptide(L)'
;IKFNTNDNREIISQKDIGLNESILEISLKCMMTTELGKETEIGKEVIDKNLSLYSKHNWISFILLENLHKSDSIWRTYIDILPKKFDNVPIFFEKNYLNMLKGCTCLSKILSKIASLQTEYKFLFNNLETFKKYSLAEYIWARTVVITRIYGVVIDGIKTQALVPFADMLNHNNNPETQWFFDDINKVFKIVSKKKFNVNVPIYDSYGKKCNSRFFVNYGFVLDRNMENT
;
A
#
# COMPACT_ATOMS: atom_id res chain seq x y z
N ILE A 1 -14.00 0.00 11.65
CA ILE A 1 -13.70 -1.08 10.70
C ILE A 1 -14.65 -2.22 11.00
N LYS A 2 -15.31 -2.74 9.97
CA LYS A 2 -16.14 -3.95 10.05
C LYS A 2 -15.46 -5.07 9.29
N PHE A 3 -15.47 -6.27 9.86
CA PHE A 3 -15.05 -7.49 9.19
C PHE A 3 -16.30 -8.23 8.74
N ASN A 4 -16.36 -8.63 7.48
CA ASN A 4 -17.42 -9.50 6.98
C ASN A 4 -16.98 -10.96 7.02
N THR A 5 -17.89 -11.88 6.68
CA THR A 5 -17.69 -13.34 6.76
C THR A 5 -16.54 -13.88 5.89
N ASN A 6 -15.97 -13.06 5.00
CA ASN A 6 -14.89 -13.44 4.07
C ASN A 6 -13.56 -12.77 4.42
N ASP A 7 -13.36 -12.33 5.67
CA ASP A 7 -12.18 -11.57 6.14
C ASP A 7 -11.93 -10.25 5.37
N ASN A 8 -12.88 -9.83 4.54
CA ASN A 8 -12.82 -8.52 3.90
C ASN A 8 -13.14 -7.45 4.92
N ARG A 9 -12.28 -6.45 4.99
CA ARG A 9 -12.45 -5.29 5.86
C ARG A 9 -13.15 -4.18 5.11
N GLU A 10 -14.05 -3.49 5.80
CA GLU A 10 -14.77 -2.32 5.29
C GLU A 10 -14.70 -1.19 6.29
N ILE A 11 -14.53 0.02 5.80
CA ILE A 11 -14.78 1.23 6.58
C ILE A 11 -16.26 1.56 6.41
N ILE A 12 -16.98 1.67 7.52
CA ILE A 12 -18.39 2.05 7.56
C ILE A 12 -18.59 3.34 8.34
N SER A 13 -19.56 4.14 7.90
CA SER A 13 -19.96 5.36 8.61
C SER A 13 -20.60 5.02 9.96
N GLN A 14 -20.25 5.75 11.01
CA GLN A 14 -20.87 5.62 12.34
C GLN A 14 -21.95 6.68 12.59
N LYS A 15 -22.06 7.67 11.72
CA LYS A 15 -23.04 8.76 11.70
C LYS A 15 -23.34 9.14 10.27
N ASP A 16 -24.35 9.97 10.08
CA ASP A 16 -24.55 10.64 8.79
C ASP A 16 -23.38 11.58 8.50
N ILE A 17 -22.93 11.61 7.25
CA ILE A 17 -21.82 12.43 6.80
C ILE A 17 -22.32 13.33 5.66
N GLY A 18 -22.13 14.63 5.81
CA GLY A 18 -22.49 15.64 4.82
C GLY A 18 -21.56 15.64 3.59
N LEU A 19 -21.99 16.31 2.53
CA LEU A 19 -21.15 16.60 1.37
C LEU A 19 -19.97 17.50 1.80
N ASN A 20 -18.75 17.19 1.33
CA ASN A 20 -17.50 17.87 1.68
C ASN A 20 -17.12 17.85 3.17
N GLU A 21 -17.77 16.98 3.95
CA GLU A 21 -17.39 16.76 5.35
C GLU A 21 -16.09 15.94 5.45
N SER A 22 -15.22 16.29 6.40
CA SER A 22 -14.02 15.52 6.69
C SER A 22 -14.39 14.17 7.29
N ILE A 23 -13.94 13.09 6.65
CA ILE A 23 -14.13 11.71 7.11
C ILE A 23 -12.97 11.27 7.98
N LEU A 24 -11.75 11.57 7.55
CA LEU A 24 -10.51 11.20 8.22
C LEU A 24 -9.50 12.34 8.14
N GLU A 25 -8.78 12.53 9.23
CA GLU A 25 -7.61 13.43 9.30
C GLU A 25 -6.45 12.67 9.97
N ILE A 26 -5.37 12.49 9.24
CA ILE A 26 -4.21 11.73 9.69
C ILE A 26 -2.99 12.64 9.71
N SER A 27 -2.41 12.82 10.91
CA SER A 27 -1.21 13.67 11.06
C SER A 27 -0.03 13.11 10.26
N LEU A 28 0.78 14.00 9.68
CA LEU A 28 2.03 13.65 9.01
C LEU A 28 2.93 12.76 9.89
N LYS A 29 2.93 12.96 11.19
CA LYS A 29 3.70 12.15 12.15
C LYS A 29 3.31 10.67 12.18
N CYS A 30 2.08 10.35 11.77
CA CYS A 30 1.59 8.98 11.70
C CYS A 30 1.84 8.34 10.31
N MET A 31 2.19 9.12 9.29
CA MET A 31 2.40 8.63 7.94
C MET A 31 3.80 8.04 7.77
N MET A 32 3.92 7.00 6.95
CA MET A 32 5.21 6.45 6.52
C MET A 32 5.54 7.01 5.14
N THR A 33 6.36 8.06 5.09
CA THR A 33 6.73 8.77 3.86
C THR A 33 8.04 8.25 3.27
N THR A 34 8.30 8.57 2.00
CA THR A 34 9.59 8.30 1.35
C THR A 34 10.74 8.95 2.12
N GLU A 35 10.55 10.18 2.60
CA GLU A 35 11.57 10.94 3.33
C GLU A 35 11.89 10.27 4.66
N LEU A 36 10.86 9.85 5.40
CA LEU A 36 11.05 9.09 6.64
C LEU A 36 11.79 7.75 6.38
N GLY A 37 11.56 7.13 5.23
CA GLY A 37 12.27 5.90 4.83
C GLY A 37 13.78 6.10 4.66
N LYS A 38 14.21 7.30 4.29
CA LYS A 38 15.64 7.65 4.20
C LYS A 38 16.31 7.79 5.58
N GLU A 39 15.50 8.10 6.61
CA GLU A 39 15.98 8.25 8.00
C GLU A 39 16.09 6.91 8.75
N THR A 40 15.60 5.81 8.18
CA THR A 40 15.78 4.47 8.75
C THR A 40 17.26 4.06 8.74
N GLU A 41 17.65 3.07 9.57
CA GLU A 41 19.02 2.53 9.56
C GLU A 41 19.40 2.01 8.16
N ILE A 42 18.49 1.27 7.52
CA ILE A 42 18.69 0.77 6.15
C ILE A 42 18.79 1.94 5.17
N GLY A 43 17.92 2.93 5.31
CA GLY A 43 17.89 4.10 4.42
C GLY A 43 19.16 4.92 4.48
N LYS A 44 19.71 5.17 5.68
CA LYS A 44 20.99 5.84 5.88
C LYS A 44 22.13 5.08 5.23
N GLU A 45 22.19 3.76 5.44
CA GLU A 45 23.23 2.94 4.81
C GLU A 45 23.17 2.98 3.28
N VAL A 46 21.95 3.01 2.69
CA VAL A 46 21.77 3.19 1.23
C VAL A 46 22.35 4.52 0.77
N ILE A 47 22.10 5.61 1.52
CA ILE A 47 22.59 6.95 1.19
C ILE A 47 24.11 7.02 1.35
N ASP A 48 24.65 6.55 2.46
CA ASP A 48 26.09 6.58 2.78
C ASP A 48 26.91 5.79 1.74
N LYS A 49 26.36 4.69 1.24
CA LYS A 49 26.96 3.88 0.17
C LYS A 49 26.63 4.37 -1.24
N ASN A 50 25.89 5.47 -1.38
CA ASN A 50 25.45 6.04 -2.66
C ASN A 50 24.80 4.99 -3.59
N LEU A 51 23.96 4.11 -3.05
CA LEU A 51 23.32 3.05 -3.81
C LEU A 51 22.06 3.54 -4.53
N SER A 52 21.90 3.13 -5.78
CA SER A 52 20.67 3.37 -6.54
C SER A 52 19.67 2.24 -6.32
N LEU A 53 18.50 2.56 -5.76
CA LEU A 53 17.44 1.60 -5.54
C LEU A 53 16.64 1.34 -6.83
N TYR A 54 16.28 0.08 -7.08
CA TYR A 54 15.42 -0.32 -8.21
C TYR A 54 14.00 0.28 -8.14
N SER A 55 13.52 0.58 -6.94
CA SER A 55 12.18 1.11 -6.73
C SER A 55 12.15 2.11 -5.57
N LYS A 56 11.43 3.23 -5.76
CA LYS A 56 11.16 4.21 -4.69
C LYS A 56 10.34 3.63 -3.54
N HIS A 57 9.58 2.56 -3.78
CA HIS A 57 8.80 1.86 -2.75
C HIS A 57 9.70 1.25 -1.66
N ASN A 58 10.97 0.99 -1.94
CA ASN A 58 11.91 0.46 -0.95
C ASN A 58 12.03 1.36 0.28
N TRP A 59 12.02 2.69 0.10
CA TRP A 59 12.10 3.62 1.22
C TRP A 59 11.02 3.37 2.27
N ILE A 60 9.77 3.23 1.84
CA ILE A 60 8.65 2.96 2.75
C ILE A 60 8.70 1.52 3.27
N SER A 61 9.15 0.57 2.44
CA SER A 61 9.34 -0.83 2.88
C SER A 61 10.37 -0.96 3.99
N PHE A 62 11.40 -0.12 4.03
CA PHE A 62 12.39 -0.10 5.11
C PHE A 62 11.75 0.31 6.45
N ILE A 63 10.83 1.27 6.45
CA ILE A 63 10.09 1.65 7.67
C ILE A 63 9.30 0.44 8.19
N LEU A 64 8.58 -0.27 7.30
CA LEU A 64 7.82 -1.46 7.69
C LEU A 64 8.73 -2.54 8.27
N LEU A 65 9.85 -2.85 7.60
CA LEU A 65 10.79 -3.87 8.02
C LEU A 65 11.39 -3.56 9.39
N GLU A 66 11.88 -2.33 9.60
CA GLU A 66 12.47 -1.93 10.87
C GLU A 66 11.49 -1.92 12.05
N ASN A 67 10.21 -1.76 11.75
CA ASN A 67 9.16 -1.73 12.78
C ASN A 67 8.40 -3.05 12.92
N LEU A 68 8.66 -4.03 12.03
CA LEU A 68 7.92 -5.30 11.98
C LEU A 68 7.98 -6.07 13.31
N HIS A 69 9.11 -6.03 14.01
CA HIS A 69 9.35 -6.75 15.25
C HIS A 69 9.49 -5.84 16.49
N LYS A 70 9.33 -4.52 16.33
CA LYS A 70 9.40 -3.58 17.45
C LYS A 70 8.04 -3.48 18.16
N SER A 71 7.99 -3.88 19.42
CA SER A 71 6.77 -3.81 20.24
C SER A 71 6.40 -2.38 20.65
N ASP A 72 7.39 -1.50 20.78
CA ASP A 72 7.28 -0.10 21.18
C ASP A 72 7.12 0.88 19.99
N SER A 73 6.99 0.36 18.78
CA SER A 73 6.79 1.18 17.57
C SER A 73 5.47 1.95 17.65
N ILE A 74 5.50 3.25 17.32
CA ILE A 74 4.28 4.07 17.16
C ILE A 74 3.32 3.51 16.11
N TRP A 75 3.81 2.71 15.17
CA TRP A 75 3.02 2.02 14.15
C TRP A 75 2.64 0.59 14.52
N ARG A 76 2.92 0.12 15.75
CA ARG A 76 2.64 -1.27 16.15
C ARG A 76 1.21 -1.68 15.85
N THR A 77 0.25 -0.88 16.33
CA THR A 77 -1.19 -1.14 16.10
C THR A 77 -1.55 -1.18 14.61
N TYR A 78 -0.96 -0.31 13.80
CA TYR A 78 -1.19 -0.31 12.36
C TYR A 78 -0.59 -1.55 11.69
N ILE A 79 0.65 -1.90 12.02
CA ILE A 79 1.33 -3.09 11.48
C ILE A 79 0.57 -4.37 11.86
N ASP A 80 -0.01 -4.42 13.05
CA ASP A 80 -0.75 -5.58 13.53
C ASP A 80 -2.04 -5.83 12.74
N ILE A 81 -2.68 -4.77 12.27
CA ILE A 81 -3.90 -4.87 11.45
C ILE A 81 -3.62 -5.02 9.96
N LEU A 82 -2.38 -4.88 9.48
CA LEU A 82 -2.03 -5.15 8.09
C LEU A 82 -2.24 -6.64 7.76
N PRO A 83 -2.58 -6.98 6.50
CA PRO A 83 -2.71 -8.37 6.08
C PRO A 83 -1.42 -9.14 6.37
N LYS A 84 -1.53 -10.25 7.08
CA LYS A 84 -0.39 -11.14 7.35
C LYS A 84 -0.07 -12.03 6.13
N LYS A 85 -1.08 -12.28 5.28
CA LYS A 85 -1.00 -13.05 4.03
C LYS A 85 -1.70 -12.30 2.91
N PHE A 86 -1.31 -12.58 1.70
CA PHE A 86 -1.85 -12.01 0.46
C PHE A 86 -2.22 -13.13 -0.51
N ASP A 87 -3.07 -14.06 -0.06
CA ASP A 87 -3.41 -15.27 -0.82
C ASP A 87 -4.10 -14.97 -2.16
N ASN A 88 -4.71 -13.79 -2.29
CA ASN A 88 -5.34 -13.30 -3.52
C ASN A 88 -4.38 -12.57 -4.47
N VAL A 89 -3.16 -12.22 -4.05
CA VAL A 89 -2.20 -11.48 -4.89
C VAL A 89 -1.33 -12.48 -5.65
N PRO A 90 -1.30 -12.46 -7.00
CA PRO A 90 -0.74 -13.53 -7.83
C PRO A 90 0.75 -13.83 -7.64
N ILE A 91 1.54 -12.90 -7.08
CA ILE A 91 2.96 -13.19 -6.78
C ILE A 91 3.14 -14.25 -5.68
N PHE A 92 2.09 -14.54 -4.91
CA PHE A 92 2.06 -15.58 -3.87
C PHE A 92 1.39 -16.87 -4.33
N PHE A 93 0.91 -16.92 -5.58
CA PHE A 93 0.25 -18.11 -6.10
C PHE A 93 1.22 -19.29 -6.24
N GLU A 94 0.76 -20.45 -5.86
CA GLU A 94 1.46 -21.70 -6.14
C GLU A 94 1.53 -21.98 -7.65
N LYS A 95 2.49 -22.83 -8.03
CA LYS A 95 2.77 -23.15 -9.45
C LYS A 95 1.55 -23.66 -10.22
N ASN A 96 0.66 -24.43 -9.58
CA ASN A 96 -0.59 -24.93 -10.17
C ASN A 96 -1.52 -23.77 -10.58
N TYR A 97 -1.72 -22.77 -9.72
CA TYR A 97 -2.54 -21.59 -10.02
C TYR A 97 -1.89 -20.70 -11.10
N LEU A 98 -0.57 -20.53 -11.05
CA LEU A 98 0.15 -19.81 -12.11
C LEU A 98 0.03 -20.53 -13.47
N ASN A 99 0.01 -21.86 -13.49
CA ASN A 99 -0.19 -22.64 -14.71
C ASN A 99 -1.57 -22.43 -15.33
N MET A 100 -2.61 -22.16 -14.53
CA MET A 100 -3.96 -21.84 -15.05
C MET A 100 -3.99 -20.51 -15.81
N LEU A 101 -3.00 -19.64 -15.62
CA LEU A 101 -2.87 -18.36 -16.32
C LEU A 101 -2.09 -18.47 -17.65
N LYS A 102 -1.74 -19.68 -18.11
CA LYS A 102 -1.08 -19.88 -19.40
C LYS A 102 -1.94 -19.31 -20.53
N GLY A 103 -1.32 -18.53 -21.41
CA GLY A 103 -2.01 -17.81 -22.50
C GLY A 103 -2.52 -16.42 -22.10
N CYS A 104 -2.55 -16.08 -20.81
CA CYS A 104 -2.89 -14.73 -20.37
C CYS A 104 -1.63 -13.83 -20.33
N THR A 105 -1.73 -12.61 -20.85
CA THR A 105 -0.64 -11.61 -20.81
C THR A 105 -0.27 -11.21 -19.38
N CYS A 106 -1.14 -11.45 -18.40
CA CYS A 106 -0.87 -11.16 -17.00
C CYS A 106 0.20 -12.10 -16.41
N LEU A 107 0.34 -13.34 -16.89
CA LEU A 107 1.32 -14.30 -16.37
C LEU A 107 2.76 -13.78 -16.52
N SER A 108 3.12 -13.25 -17.68
CA SER A 108 4.47 -12.69 -17.89
C SER A 108 4.76 -11.54 -16.94
N LYS A 109 3.77 -10.66 -16.67
CA LYS A 109 3.89 -9.55 -15.72
C LYS A 109 4.07 -10.05 -14.29
N ILE A 110 3.35 -11.12 -13.90
CA ILE A 110 3.47 -11.73 -12.56
C ILE A 110 4.88 -12.33 -12.39
N LEU A 111 5.33 -13.14 -13.34
CA LEU A 111 6.65 -13.77 -13.30
C LEU A 111 7.78 -12.73 -13.27
N SER A 112 7.67 -11.69 -14.10
CA SER A 112 8.62 -10.56 -14.11
C SER A 112 8.67 -9.86 -12.74
N LYS A 113 7.51 -9.65 -12.10
CA LYS A 113 7.41 -9.00 -10.78
C LYS A 113 8.05 -9.87 -9.70
N ILE A 114 7.84 -11.20 -9.72
CA ILE A 114 8.48 -12.13 -8.80
C ILE A 114 10.00 -12.07 -8.97
N ALA A 115 10.49 -12.17 -10.21
CA ALA A 115 11.93 -12.11 -10.50
C ALA A 115 12.55 -10.76 -10.08
N SER A 116 11.85 -9.65 -10.33
CA SER A 116 12.31 -8.31 -9.90
C SER A 116 12.44 -8.21 -8.39
N LEU A 117 11.44 -8.67 -7.62
CA LEU A 117 11.50 -8.64 -6.15
C LEU A 117 12.65 -9.50 -5.60
N GLN A 118 12.89 -10.67 -6.20
CA GLN A 118 14.02 -11.52 -5.81
C GLN A 118 15.37 -10.89 -6.14
N THR A 119 15.49 -10.22 -7.28
CA THR A 119 16.69 -9.51 -7.69
C THR A 119 16.97 -8.31 -6.79
N GLU A 120 15.94 -7.52 -6.50
CA GLU A 120 16.04 -6.38 -5.58
C GLU A 120 16.45 -6.85 -4.17
N TYR A 121 15.85 -7.92 -3.65
CA TYR A 121 16.23 -8.50 -2.36
C TYR A 121 17.70 -8.91 -2.33
N LYS A 122 18.15 -9.66 -3.35
CA LYS A 122 19.56 -10.08 -3.44
C LYS A 122 20.51 -8.89 -3.49
N PHE A 123 20.15 -7.84 -4.24
CA PHE A 123 20.94 -6.62 -4.31
C PHE A 123 21.07 -5.97 -2.93
N LEU A 124 19.93 -5.77 -2.22
CA LEU A 124 19.92 -5.18 -0.88
C LEU A 124 20.72 -6.05 0.12
N PHE A 125 20.49 -7.35 0.11
CA PHE A 125 21.16 -8.32 1.00
C PHE A 125 22.68 -8.32 0.82
N ASN A 126 23.15 -8.22 -0.42
CA ASN A 126 24.59 -8.24 -0.71
C ASN A 126 25.31 -6.90 -0.42
N ASN A 127 24.58 -5.79 -0.42
CA ASN A 127 25.16 -4.46 -0.30
C ASN A 127 24.94 -3.78 1.06
N LEU A 128 23.94 -4.21 1.85
CA LEU A 128 23.52 -3.55 3.08
C LEU A 128 23.62 -4.49 4.29
N GLU A 129 24.45 -4.15 5.27
CA GLU A 129 24.59 -4.94 6.51
C GLU A 129 23.32 -4.87 7.36
N THR A 130 22.73 -3.68 7.47
CA THR A 130 21.49 -3.45 8.24
C THR A 130 20.29 -4.23 7.69
N PHE A 131 20.35 -4.61 6.41
CA PHE A 131 19.28 -5.34 5.73
C PHE A 131 19.39 -6.87 5.89
N LYS A 132 20.55 -7.43 6.19
CA LYS A 132 20.81 -8.88 6.22
C LYS A 132 19.97 -9.66 7.23
N LYS A 133 19.45 -8.99 8.25
CA LYS A 133 18.58 -9.60 9.27
C LYS A 133 17.16 -9.90 8.78
N TYR A 134 16.75 -9.40 7.61
CA TYR A 134 15.41 -9.59 7.07
C TYR A 134 15.38 -10.70 6.02
N SER A 135 14.40 -11.57 6.12
CA SER A 135 14.16 -12.64 5.16
C SER A 135 13.56 -12.11 3.85
N LEU A 136 13.69 -12.90 2.78
CA LEU A 136 13.02 -12.64 1.50
C LEU A 136 11.49 -12.55 1.68
N ALA A 137 10.90 -13.37 2.55
CA ALA A 137 9.47 -13.37 2.81
C ALA A 137 9.01 -12.05 3.45
N GLU A 138 9.73 -11.54 4.46
CA GLU A 138 9.44 -10.25 5.09
C GLU A 138 9.59 -9.09 4.10
N TYR A 139 10.62 -9.12 3.27
CA TYR A 139 10.81 -8.11 2.23
C TYR A 139 9.66 -8.12 1.21
N ILE A 140 9.28 -9.29 0.68
CA ILE A 140 8.16 -9.40 -0.27
C ILE A 140 6.86 -8.95 0.38
N TRP A 141 6.63 -9.29 1.65
CA TRP A 141 5.48 -8.82 2.42
C TRP A 141 5.46 -7.28 2.51
N ALA A 142 6.55 -6.66 2.97
CA ALA A 142 6.63 -5.21 3.09
C ALA A 142 6.41 -4.50 1.74
N ARG A 143 7.03 -5.01 0.65
CA ARG A 143 6.84 -4.50 -0.71
C ARG A 143 5.41 -4.64 -1.19
N THR A 144 4.73 -5.73 -0.84
CA THR A 144 3.33 -5.96 -1.20
C THR A 144 2.40 -5.02 -0.44
N VAL A 145 2.62 -4.83 0.86
CA VAL A 145 1.91 -3.81 1.65
C VAL A 145 2.01 -2.44 0.97
N VAL A 146 3.23 -2.02 0.62
CA VAL A 146 3.44 -0.72 -0.03
C VAL A 146 2.71 -0.64 -1.38
N ILE A 147 2.88 -1.63 -2.26
CA ILE A 147 2.29 -1.63 -3.60
C ILE A 147 0.76 -1.57 -3.55
N THR A 148 0.13 -2.23 -2.58
CA THR A 148 -1.33 -2.33 -2.49
C THR A 148 -1.98 -1.15 -1.78
N ARG A 149 -1.22 -0.31 -1.04
CA ARG A 149 -1.77 0.68 -0.08
C ARG A 149 -1.21 2.09 -0.20
N ILE A 150 -0.25 2.31 -1.09
CA ILE A 150 0.48 3.57 -1.18
C ILE A 150 -0.37 4.70 -1.79
N TYR A 151 -0.28 5.87 -1.20
CA TYR A 151 -0.79 7.13 -1.75
C TYR A 151 0.34 7.94 -2.39
N GLY A 152 0.05 8.57 -3.56
CA GLY A 152 0.93 9.58 -4.13
C GLY A 152 0.50 10.95 -3.63
N VAL A 153 1.26 11.56 -2.74
CA VAL A 153 0.91 12.81 -2.08
C VAL A 153 1.83 13.96 -2.48
N VAL A 154 1.38 15.19 -2.28
CA VAL A 154 2.21 16.40 -2.38
C VAL A 154 2.32 16.97 -0.97
N ILE A 155 3.52 17.08 -0.44
CA ILE A 155 3.83 17.62 0.88
C ILE A 155 4.83 18.76 0.68
N ASP A 156 4.51 19.96 1.18
CA ASP A 156 5.34 21.17 1.00
C ASP A 156 5.74 21.41 -0.48
N GLY A 157 4.79 21.18 -1.40
CA GLY A 157 5.01 21.31 -2.84
C GLY A 157 5.81 20.17 -3.48
N ILE A 158 6.30 19.19 -2.71
CA ILE A 158 7.10 18.07 -3.19
C ILE A 158 6.23 16.85 -3.42
N LYS A 159 6.24 16.31 -4.66
CA LYS A 159 5.58 15.03 -4.96
C LYS A 159 6.33 13.87 -4.29
N THR A 160 5.66 13.17 -3.40
CA THR A 160 6.19 12.03 -2.66
C THR A 160 5.17 10.89 -2.56
N GLN A 161 5.49 9.86 -1.83
CA GLN A 161 4.64 8.71 -1.60
C GLN A 161 4.56 8.43 -0.09
N ALA A 162 3.41 7.92 0.35
CA ALA A 162 3.21 7.57 1.75
C ALA A 162 2.25 6.39 1.93
N LEU A 163 2.48 5.57 2.94
CA LEU A 163 1.41 4.82 3.59
C LEU A 163 0.73 5.74 4.59
N VAL A 164 -0.58 5.76 4.54
CA VAL A 164 -1.41 6.60 5.42
C VAL A 164 -2.27 5.66 6.27
N PRO A 165 -1.84 5.36 7.50
CA PRO A 165 -2.54 4.42 8.37
C PRO A 165 -4.02 4.77 8.50
N PHE A 166 -4.88 3.76 8.49
CA PHE A 166 -6.32 3.83 8.50
C PHE A 166 -6.97 4.31 7.19
N ALA A 167 -6.42 5.32 6.50
CA ALA A 167 -6.91 5.77 5.19
C ALA A 167 -6.82 4.66 4.14
N ASP A 168 -5.75 3.86 4.20
CA ASP A 168 -5.49 2.72 3.32
C ASP A 168 -6.39 1.50 3.58
N MET A 169 -7.32 1.60 4.54
CA MET A 169 -8.34 0.58 4.81
C MET A 169 -9.62 0.79 3.99
N LEU A 170 -9.76 1.92 3.30
CA LEU A 170 -10.86 2.16 2.37
C LEU A 170 -10.73 1.25 1.16
N ASN A 171 -11.81 0.57 0.81
CA ASN A 171 -11.88 -0.27 -0.37
C ASN A 171 -12.08 0.56 -1.65
N HIS A 172 -11.79 -0.06 -2.80
CA HIS A 172 -11.91 0.59 -4.10
C HIS A 172 -13.34 0.63 -4.62
N ASN A 173 -13.71 1.78 -5.22
CA ASN A 173 -14.86 1.93 -6.09
C ASN A 173 -14.43 2.70 -7.35
N ASN A 174 -14.93 2.30 -8.53
CA ASN A 174 -14.69 3.01 -9.80
C ASN A 174 -15.22 4.45 -9.77
N ASN A 175 -16.35 4.67 -9.12
CA ASN A 175 -16.90 5.99 -8.87
C ASN A 175 -16.41 6.48 -7.51
N PRO A 176 -15.41 7.39 -7.47
CA PRO A 176 -14.86 7.85 -6.21
C PRO A 176 -15.91 8.57 -5.38
N GLU A 177 -16.16 8.05 -4.19
CA GLU A 177 -17.11 8.60 -3.21
C GLU A 177 -16.43 9.58 -2.25
N THR A 178 -15.11 9.55 -2.26
CA THR A 178 -14.22 10.37 -1.44
C THR A 178 -13.21 11.11 -2.30
N GLN A 179 -12.59 12.10 -1.72
CA GLN A 179 -11.43 12.81 -2.24
C GLN A 179 -10.43 12.96 -1.11
N TRP A 180 -9.16 12.84 -1.43
CA TRP A 180 -8.09 13.04 -0.47
C TRP A 180 -7.09 14.09 -0.95
N PHE A 181 -6.46 14.75 0.02
CA PHE A 181 -5.38 15.71 -0.21
C PHE A 181 -4.55 15.85 1.08
N PHE A 182 -3.37 16.43 0.96
CA PHE A 182 -2.56 16.82 2.11
C PHE A 182 -2.74 18.31 2.38
N ASP A 183 -3.05 18.64 3.62
CA ASP A 183 -3.17 20.01 4.10
C ASP A 183 -1.82 20.45 4.68
N ASP A 184 -1.06 21.23 3.91
CA ASP A 184 0.28 21.66 4.28
C ASP A 184 0.30 22.61 5.49
N ILE A 185 -0.80 23.33 5.75
CA ILE A 185 -0.90 24.24 6.89
C ILE A 185 -1.02 23.46 8.20
N ASN A 186 -1.94 22.53 8.24
CA ASN A 186 -2.22 21.72 9.43
C ASN A 186 -1.36 20.46 9.52
N LYS A 187 -0.56 20.15 8.48
CA LYS A 187 0.27 18.94 8.37
C LYS A 187 -0.52 17.65 8.57
N VAL A 188 -1.66 17.57 7.90
CA VAL A 188 -2.55 16.41 7.95
C VAL A 188 -2.95 15.94 6.56
N PHE A 189 -3.05 14.62 6.38
CA PHE A 189 -3.71 14.00 5.24
C PHE A 189 -5.21 13.94 5.55
N LYS A 190 -6.02 14.44 4.62
CA LYS A 190 -7.49 14.50 4.76
C LYS A 190 -8.17 13.64 3.71
N ILE A 191 -9.23 12.95 4.15
CA ILE A 191 -10.23 12.36 3.27
C ILE A 191 -11.55 13.06 3.51
N VAL A 192 -12.14 13.60 2.46
CA VAL A 192 -13.42 14.30 2.49
C VAL A 192 -14.46 13.57 1.63
N SER A 193 -15.72 13.68 2.02
CA SER A 193 -16.85 13.09 1.31
C SER A 193 -17.14 13.82 0.00
N LYS A 194 -17.45 13.09 -1.06
CA LYS A 194 -17.95 13.62 -2.34
C LYS A 194 -19.47 13.47 -2.50
N LYS A 195 -20.12 12.84 -1.54
CA LYS A 195 -21.58 12.65 -1.46
C LYS A 195 -22.03 12.62 0.00
N LYS A 196 -23.30 12.63 0.22
CA LYS A 196 -23.87 12.35 1.55
C LYS A 196 -23.83 10.84 1.82
N PHE A 197 -23.49 10.46 3.04
CA PHE A 197 -23.56 9.08 3.52
C PHE A 197 -24.52 9.02 4.69
N ASN A 198 -25.36 8.00 4.70
CA ASN A 198 -26.16 7.64 5.87
C ASN A 198 -25.30 6.82 6.85
N VAL A 199 -25.75 6.71 8.08
CA VAL A 199 -25.14 5.82 9.06
C VAL A 199 -25.14 4.36 8.59
N ASN A 200 -24.13 3.59 8.98
CA ASN A 200 -23.96 2.16 8.66
C ASN A 200 -23.79 1.80 7.18
N VAL A 201 -23.33 2.72 6.34
CA VAL A 201 -22.98 2.41 4.94
C VAL A 201 -21.47 2.30 4.75
N PRO A 202 -21.00 1.42 3.86
CA PRO A 202 -19.57 1.38 3.46
C PRO A 202 -19.13 2.68 2.79
N ILE A 203 -17.90 3.07 3.05
CA ILE A 203 -17.25 4.23 2.43
C ILE A 203 -16.12 3.71 1.56
N TYR A 204 -16.07 4.15 0.30
CA TYR A 204 -15.08 3.73 -0.68
C TYR A 204 -14.22 4.89 -1.15
N ASP A 205 -12.95 4.56 -1.45
CA ASP A 205 -12.03 5.43 -2.17
C ASP A 205 -11.79 4.89 -3.58
N SER A 206 -11.02 5.60 -4.39
CA SER A 206 -10.59 5.12 -5.69
C SER A 206 -9.08 4.91 -5.72
N TYR A 207 -8.67 3.69 -6.09
CA TYR A 207 -7.25 3.38 -6.34
C TYR A 207 -6.76 3.92 -7.70
N GLY A 208 -7.59 4.74 -8.36
CA GLY A 208 -7.36 5.32 -9.67
C GLY A 208 -7.76 4.36 -10.82
N LYS A 209 -7.85 4.93 -12.00
CA LYS A 209 -8.24 4.22 -13.23
C LYS A 209 -7.18 3.20 -13.62
N LYS A 210 -7.54 1.93 -13.68
CA LYS A 210 -6.67 0.80 -14.03
C LYS A 210 -7.48 -0.30 -14.72
N CYS A 211 -6.90 -0.96 -15.73
CA CYS A 211 -7.49 -2.17 -16.29
C CYS A 211 -7.42 -3.34 -15.31
N ASN A 212 -8.26 -4.36 -15.51
CA ASN A 212 -8.35 -5.53 -14.65
C ASN A 212 -7.02 -6.29 -14.54
N SER A 213 -6.21 -6.33 -15.58
CA SER A 213 -4.89 -6.96 -15.48
C SER A 213 -3.98 -6.25 -14.47
N ARG A 214 -4.07 -4.92 -14.35
CA ARG A 214 -3.33 -4.14 -13.33
C ARG A 214 -3.90 -4.31 -11.94
N PHE A 215 -5.24 -4.35 -11.79
CA PHE A 215 -5.88 -4.65 -10.51
C PHE A 215 -5.51 -6.05 -10.04
N PHE A 216 -5.61 -7.05 -10.90
CA PHE A 216 -5.28 -8.43 -10.57
C PHE A 216 -3.81 -8.58 -10.15
N VAL A 217 -2.86 -8.14 -10.99
CA VAL A 217 -1.42 -8.31 -10.73
C VAL A 217 -0.95 -7.57 -9.47
N ASN A 218 -1.54 -6.41 -9.16
CA ASN A 218 -1.05 -5.57 -8.06
C ASN A 218 -1.87 -5.69 -6.77
N TYR A 219 -3.18 -5.93 -6.87
CA TYR A 219 -4.09 -5.88 -5.72
C TYR A 219 -4.83 -7.21 -5.50
N GLY A 220 -4.78 -8.13 -6.45
CA GLY A 220 -5.40 -9.45 -6.31
C GLY A 220 -6.91 -9.48 -6.52
N PHE A 221 -7.50 -8.48 -7.19
CA PHE A 221 -8.92 -8.47 -7.56
C PHE A 221 -9.14 -7.97 -8.99
N VAL A 222 -10.35 -8.16 -9.49
CA VAL A 222 -10.85 -7.61 -10.75
C VAL A 222 -12.19 -6.95 -10.52
N LEU A 223 -12.54 -6.04 -11.41
CA LEU A 223 -13.82 -5.34 -11.38
C LEU A 223 -14.73 -5.89 -12.48
N ASP A 224 -16.00 -6.12 -12.13
CA ASP A 224 -17.01 -6.36 -13.15
C ASP A 224 -17.21 -5.10 -14.01
N ARG A 225 -17.40 -5.30 -15.34
CA ARG A 225 -17.65 -4.21 -16.30
C ARG A 225 -16.65 -3.03 -16.19
N ASN A 226 -15.38 -3.32 -15.99
CA ASN A 226 -14.36 -2.30 -15.93
C ASN A 226 -14.15 -1.63 -17.29
N MET A 227 -14.49 -0.34 -17.40
CA MET A 227 -14.38 0.43 -18.64
C MET A 227 -12.94 0.71 -19.09
N GLU A 228 -11.96 0.47 -18.21
CA GLU A 228 -10.52 0.66 -18.49
C GLU A 228 -9.87 -0.62 -19.08
N ASN A 229 -10.65 -1.63 -19.47
CA ASN A 229 -10.17 -2.91 -20.04
C ASN A 229 -9.90 -2.86 -21.55
N THR A 230 -9.78 -1.71 -22.14
CA THR A 230 -9.47 -1.53 -23.56
C THR A 230 -7.98 -1.69 -23.87
#